data_cd461a7b808404a251b8f91d91866201
#
_entry.id   cd461a7b808404a251b8f91d91866201
#
_cell.length_a   1.000
_cell.length_b   1.000
_cell.length_c   1.000
_cell.angle_alpha   90.00
_cell.angle_beta   90.00
_cell.angle_gamma   90.00
#
_symmetry.space_group_name_H-M   'P 1'
#
loop_
_entity.id
_entity.type
_entity.pdbx_description
1 polymer ?
#
loop_
_entity_poly.entity_id
_entity_poly.type
_entity_poly.pdbx_seq_one_letter_code
_entity_poly.pdbx_strand_id
1 'polypeptide(L)' 'MEKLNVAIADDNEKMVEVLSKIIDQDEDLKLVGKAHNGEEICNIIKEKQPDVVVLDIIMPKVDGL' A
#
# COMPACT_ATOMS: atom_id res chain seq x y z
N MET A 1 18.37 -9.11 -10.73
CA MET A 1 17.30 -9.68 -9.95
C MET A 1 16.05 -8.83 -10.03
N GLU A 2 14.93 -9.47 -10.17
CA GLU A 2 13.68 -8.73 -10.30
C GLU A 2 13.25 -8.18 -8.96
N LYS A 3 12.71 -6.99 -9.00
CA LYS A 3 12.18 -6.38 -7.79
C LYS A 3 10.76 -6.87 -7.54
N LEU A 4 10.39 -6.90 -6.28
CA LEU A 4 9.01 -7.19 -5.91
C LEU A 4 8.20 -5.90 -6.03
N ASN A 5 7.06 -5.99 -6.69
CA ASN A 5 6.17 -4.84 -6.82
C ASN A 5 5.34 -4.72 -5.56
N VAL A 6 5.38 -3.54 -4.95
CA VAL A 6 4.72 -3.31 -3.68
C VAL A 6 3.71 -2.18 -3.82
N ALA A 7 2.53 -2.38 -3.27
CA ALA A 7 1.54 -1.33 -3.14
C ALA A 7 1.29 -1.09 -1.65
N ILE A 8 1.05 0.16 -1.28
CA ILE A 8 0.78 0.49 0.11
C ILE A 8 -0.55 1.21 0.22
N ALA A 9 -1.21 1.01 1.34
CA ALA A 9 -2.48 1.69 1.62
C ALA A 9 -2.55 2.06 3.09
N ASP A 10 -2.78 3.33 3.34
CA ASP A 10 -2.86 3.85 4.71
C ASP A 10 -3.69 5.12 4.64
N ASP A 11 -4.59 5.31 5.58
CA ASP A 11 -5.42 6.51 5.60
C ASP A 11 -4.67 7.73 6.09
N ASN A 12 -3.46 7.55 6.58
CA ASN A 12 -2.61 8.64 7.06
C ASN A 12 -1.55 8.96 5.99
N GLU A 13 -1.63 10.16 5.42
CA GLU A 13 -0.72 10.55 4.35
C GLU A 13 0.74 10.51 4.78
N LYS A 14 1.03 10.90 6.01
CA LYS A 14 2.40 10.88 6.48
C LYS A 14 2.96 9.47 6.52
N MET A 15 2.13 8.52 6.91
CA MET A 15 2.56 7.14 6.95
C MET A 15 2.81 6.61 5.54
N VAL A 16 1.98 7.03 4.58
CA VAL A 16 2.21 6.66 3.18
C VAL A 16 3.56 7.19 2.72
N GLU A 17 3.90 8.43 3.08
CA GLU A 17 5.19 8.98 2.70
C GLU A 17 6.35 8.22 3.34
N VAL A 18 6.24 7.89 4.61
CA VAL A 18 7.29 7.17 5.32
C VAL A 18 7.50 5.80 4.69
N LEU A 19 6.41 5.08 4.46
CA LEU A 19 6.50 3.75 3.85
C LEU A 19 7.06 3.83 2.44
N SER A 20 6.68 4.86 1.68
CA SER A 20 7.19 5.05 0.33
C SER A 20 8.71 5.22 0.33
N LYS A 21 9.21 6.00 1.27
CA LYS A 21 10.65 6.21 1.36
C LYS A 21 11.39 4.94 1.73
N ILE A 22 10.82 4.18 2.65
CA ILE A 22 11.44 2.91 3.06
C ILE A 22 11.52 1.96 1.86
N ILE A 23 10.44 1.87 1.10
CA ILE A 23 10.40 0.99 -0.06
C ILE A 23 11.37 1.47 -1.14
N ASP A 24 11.44 2.79 -1.36
CA ASP A 24 12.33 3.35 -2.36
C ASP A 24 13.80 3.09 -2.05
N GLN A 25 14.14 2.99 -0.79
CA GLN A 25 15.50 2.76 -0.36
C GLN A 25 15.91 1.29 -0.46
N ASP A 26 14.95 0.40 -0.65
CA ASP A 26 15.22 -1.02 -0.73
C ASP A 26 15.38 -1.42 -2.18
N GLU A 27 16.55 -1.98 -2.51
CA GLU A 27 16.85 -2.33 -3.89
C GLU A 27 16.02 -3.50 -4.41
N ASP A 28 15.43 -4.26 -3.51
CA ASP A 28 14.63 -5.43 -3.88
C ASP A 28 13.14 -5.12 -4.02
N LEU A 29 12.73 -3.89 -3.71
CA LEU A 29 11.33 -3.52 -3.73
C LEU A 29 11.09 -2.37 -4.70
N LYS A 30 9.93 -2.40 -5.33
CA LYS A 30 9.51 -1.32 -6.22
C LYS A 30 8.09 -0.91 -5.85
N LEU A 31 7.92 0.36 -5.53
CA LEU A 31 6.60 0.88 -5.20
C LEU A 31 5.83 1.14 -6.48
N VAL A 32 4.71 0.45 -6.64
CA VAL A 32 3.90 0.59 -7.85
C VAL A 32 2.58 1.30 -7.59
N GLY A 33 2.21 1.52 -6.33
CA GLY A 33 0.98 2.23 -6.06
C GLY A 33 0.86 2.65 -4.61
N LYS A 34 0.16 3.76 -4.40
CA LYS A 34 -0.15 4.29 -3.08
C LYS A 34 -1.63 4.55 -3.01
N ALA A 35 -2.25 4.16 -1.91
CA ALA A 35 -3.68 4.33 -1.72
C ALA A 35 -3.96 4.86 -0.33
N HIS A 36 -5.09 5.52 -0.18
CA HIS A 36 -5.49 6.10 1.09
C HIS A 36 -6.76 5.45 1.64
N ASN A 37 -7.33 4.54 0.90
CA ASN A 37 -8.51 3.83 1.36
C ASN A 37 -8.63 2.50 0.62
N GLY A 38 -9.65 1.71 1.00
CA GLY A 38 -9.82 0.38 0.45
C GLY A 38 -10.17 0.37 -1.03
N GLU A 39 -10.94 1.36 -1.46
CA GLU A 39 -11.34 1.42 -2.86
C GLU A 39 -10.12 1.66 -3.76
N GLU A 40 -9.27 2.59 -3.35
CA GLU A 40 -8.08 2.91 -4.12
C GLU A 40 -7.13 1.73 -4.21
N ILE A 41 -6.93 1.02 -3.09
CA ILE A 41 -6.01 -0.10 -3.12
C ILE A 41 -6.56 -1.24 -3.97
N CYS A 42 -7.86 -1.45 -3.96
CA CYS A 42 -8.47 -2.47 -4.81
C CYS A 42 -8.23 -2.16 -6.29
N ASN A 43 -8.34 -0.89 -6.68
CA ASN A 43 -8.07 -0.49 -8.05
C ASN A 43 -6.61 -0.73 -8.42
N ILE A 44 -5.71 -0.42 -7.50
CA ILE A 44 -4.29 -0.63 -7.73
C ILE A 44 -3.99 -2.12 -7.89
N ILE A 45 -4.60 -2.95 -7.06
CA ILE A 45 -4.39 -4.38 -7.15
C ILE A 45 -4.83 -4.90 -8.52
N LYS A 46 -5.96 -4.41 -9.02
CA LYS A 46 -6.45 -4.85 -10.32
C LYS A 46 -5.56 -4.38 -11.46
N GLU A 47 -5.07 -3.15 -11.38
CA GLU A 47 -4.32 -2.56 -12.48
C GLU A 47 -2.85 -2.95 -12.47
N LYS A 48 -2.25 -3.00 -11.30
CA LYS A 48 -0.81 -3.18 -11.18
C LYS A 48 -0.42 -4.59 -10.75
N GLN A 49 -1.33 -5.33 -10.18
CA GLN A 49 -1.10 -6.69 -9.71
C GLN A 49 0.20 -6.80 -8.89
N PRO A 50 0.28 -6.05 -7.79
CA PRO A 50 1.50 -6.06 -6.98
C PRO A 50 1.74 -7.43 -6.33
N ASP A 51 3.00 -7.71 -6.06
CA ASP A 51 3.37 -8.93 -5.38
C ASP A 51 3.07 -8.87 -3.89
N VAL A 52 3.17 -7.66 -3.33
CA VAL A 52 2.97 -7.45 -1.90
C VAL A 52 2.09 -6.23 -1.71
N VAL A 53 1.16 -6.31 -0.78
CA VAL A 53 0.32 -5.17 -0.42
C VAL A 53 0.47 -4.93 1.08
N VAL A 54 0.86 -3.72 1.45
CA VAL A 54 0.97 -3.33 2.85
C VAL A 54 -0.26 -2.51 3.19
N LEU A 55 -1.09 -3.04 4.09
CA LEU A 55 -2.33 -2.38 4.47
C LEU A 55 -2.26 -1.93 5.93
N ASP A 56 -2.53 -0.65 6.14
CA ASP A 56 -2.64 -0.11 7.49
C ASP A 56 -3.79 0.89 7.50
N ILE A 57 -4.97 0.37 7.19
CA ILE A 57 -6.17 1.18 7.15
C ILE A 57 -7.02 0.85 8.36
N ILE A 58 -7.31 1.86 9.14
CA ILE A 58 -8.18 1.69 10.29
C ILE A 58 -9.61 1.72 9.78
N MET A 59 -10.25 0.56 9.85
CA MET A 59 -11.64 0.50 9.46
C MET A 59 -12.49 0.65 10.71
N PRO A 60 -13.39 1.61 10.73
CA PRO A 60 -14.26 1.77 11.90
C PRO A 60 -15.07 0.50 12.08
N LYS A 61 -15.14 0.03 13.29
CA LYS A 61 -15.93 -1.14 13.59
C LYS A 61 -17.39 -0.82 13.42
N VAL A 62 -18.00 -1.67 12.73
CA VAL A 62 -19.42 -1.57 12.59
C VAL A 62 -20.00 -2.44 13.65
N ASP A 63 -20.42 -2.25 14.45
CA ASP A 63 -20.89 -2.90 15.28
C ASP A 63 -20.80 -3.49 16.08
N GLY A 64 -20.69 -3.31 16.35
CA GLY A 64 -20.60 -3.81 17.09
C GLY A 64 -20.43 -5.05 17.23
N LEU A 65 -20.20 -5.26 16.97
CA LEU A 65 -20.04 -6.41 17.22
C LEU A 65 -19.75 -6.71 17.84
#